data_5930783883aecb70cf7c0772f58dff4a
#
_entry.id   5930783883aecb70cf7c0772f58dff4a
#
_cell.length_a   1.000
_cell.length_b   1.000
_cell.length_c   1.000
_cell.angle_alpha   90.00
_cell.angle_beta   90.00
_cell.angle_gamma   90.00
#
_symmetry.space_group_name_H-M   'P 1'
#
loop_
_entity.id
_entity.type
_entity.pdbx_description
1 polymer ?
#
loop_
_entity_poly.entity_id
_entity_poly.type
_entity_poly.pdbx_seq_one_letter_code
_entity_poly.pdbx_strand_id
1 'polypeptide(L)'
;MRHRQFTTRPGLVLAAGVAISLTLAACGGSNSSNSSTSGTAASSGTGTINVAVIGPMTGPAAEIGNLMSGACYAATLDVNKAGGVLGRKTNCDLIDDTGDPADAVPNVSRALATTSNLNMAVGLESNTAATTIPLVNNAHIPMVSTNGLVAYDKTSDSYFWRMTPSDDQNGAAFVAWADSKGYKRVAVVFQNNIGAQGNEPGVVAGVKKIGGTMTANITIPGDASSYSSVVARVLAGQPQALILAGDPQTSATFLSEYRQLSGGKVPAAITSTDSITPAYFSAVSKVMGTAYVTHSMYFIGSYVSPTSNAFSIYKTAVDSASQIKDPATILGVGVIASIYDGINLMGLAMDMAHSTSGPAYNADIAKIAAGSPGATVVNSYAAGLAALKAGQQIHYEGVSGAIHFNAFHNSPGDFSASGMDTSGNPVPLGVIPGTQVQGLLS
;
A
#
# COMPACT_ATOMS: atom_id res chain seq x y z
N MET A 1 46.83 21.54 -35.62
CA MET A 1 46.80 22.05 -37.03
C MET A 1 45.42 21.91 -37.59
N ARG A 2 44.94 23.04 -38.16
CA ARG A 2 43.78 23.31 -39.01
C ARG A 2 42.42 23.46 -38.30
N HIS A 3 42.16 24.72 -37.97
CA HIS A 3 40.88 25.41 -37.91
C HIS A 3 40.07 25.25 -39.22
N ARG A 4 38.76 25.09 -39.13
CA ARG A 4 37.83 25.60 -40.14
C ARG A 4 36.66 26.28 -39.43
N GLN A 5 36.67 27.60 -39.53
CA GLN A 5 35.51 28.49 -39.36
C GLN A 5 34.58 28.35 -40.55
N PHE A 6 33.28 28.36 -40.30
CA PHE A 6 32.31 28.74 -41.35
C PHE A 6 31.35 29.80 -40.81
N THR A 7 31.27 30.82 -41.59
CA THR A 7 30.67 32.12 -41.40
C THR A 7 29.14 32.10 -41.55
N THR A 8 28.51 32.98 -40.78
CA THR A 8 27.09 33.38 -40.80
C THR A 8 26.70 34.13 -42.08
N ARG A 9 25.45 33.96 -42.55
CA ARG A 9 24.68 34.97 -43.29
C ARG A 9 23.20 34.93 -42.91
N PRO A 10 22.54 36.07 -42.66
CA PRO A 10 21.14 36.18 -42.33
C PRO A 10 20.27 36.31 -43.58
N GLY A 11 19.17 35.64 -43.63
CA GLY A 11 18.09 35.77 -44.63
C GLY A 11 16.83 36.38 -44.05
N LEU A 12 16.52 37.54 -44.49
CA LEU A 12 15.33 38.35 -44.23
C LEU A 12 14.19 37.80 -45.12
N VAL A 13 12.98 37.45 -44.58
CA VAL A 13 11.79 37.24 -45.38
C VAL A 13 10.58 37.91 -44.69
N LEU A 14 9.88 38.68 -45.49
CA LEU A 14 8.79 39.60 -45.26
C LEU A 14 7.53 38.96 -44.62
N ALA A 15 6.87 39.84 -43.84
CA ALA A 15 5.49 39.72 -43.38
C ALA A 15 4.46 39.86 -44.53
N ALA A 16 3.43 39.01 -44.49
CA ALA A 16 2.17 39.27 -45.19
C ALA A 16 1.01 39.08 -44.21
N GLY A 17 0.39 40.21 -43.87
CA GLY A 17 -0.80 40.25 -43.05
C GLY A 17 -2.05 39.90 -43.83
N VAL A 18 -2.98 39.16 -43.25
CA VAL A 18 -4.35 39.04 -43.71
C VAL A 18 -5.27 39.44 -42.57
N ALA A 19 -5.93 40.57 -42.73
CA ALA A 19 -7.00 41.05 -41.86
C ALA A 19 -8.32 40.39 -42.29
N ILE A 20 -9.01 39.74 -41.34
CA ILE A 20 -10.39 39.30 -41.52
C ILE A 20 -11.28 40.07 -40.55
N SER A 21 -12.23 40.77 -41.13
CA SER A 21 -13.18 41.69 -40.51
C SER A 21 -14.29 40.96 -39.73
N LEU A 22 -14.55 41.36 -38.49
CA LEU A 22 -15.74 40.95 -37.74
C LEU A 22 -16.92 41.88 -38.13
N THR A 23 -18.04 41.29 -38.53
CA THR A 23 -19.34 41.96 -38.59
C THR A 23 -20.12 41.69 -37.29
N LEU A 24 -20.38 42.76 -36.52
CA LEU A 24 -21.38 42.74 -35.46
C LEU A 24 -22.78 42.87 -36.07
N ALA A 25 -23.67 41.97 -35.67
CA ALA A 25 -25.10 42.19 -35.81
C ALA A 25 -25.70 42.30 -34.41
N ALA A 26 -26.11 43.50 -34.04
CA ALA A 26 -26.91 43.77 -32.87
C ALA A 26 -28.40 43.71 -33.22
N CYS A 27 -29.18 42.97 -32.43
CA CYS A 27 -30.63 43.16 -32.33
C CYS A 27 -31.05 43.00 -30.89
N GLY A 28 -31.60 44.08 -30.34
CA GLY A 28 -32.08 44.15 -28.99
C GLY A 28 -33.49 43.58 -28.80
N GLY A 29 -33.87 43.35 -27.57
CA GLY A 29 -35.22 42.91 -27.14
C GLY A 29 -35.30 42.59 -25.64
N SER A 30 -35.64 43.61 -24.87
CA SER A 30 -36.46 43.66 -23.63
C SER A 30 -36.40 42.59 -22.52
N ASN A 31 -36.07 43.08 -21.35
CA ASN A 31 -36.41 42.72 -19.96
C ASN A 31 -37.35 41.51 -19.72
N SER A 32 -36.83 40.60 -18.85
CA SER A 32 -37.57 40.04 -17.72
C SER A 32 -36.58 39.61 -16.65
N SER A 33 -36.64 40.27 -15.53
CA SER A 33 -35.94 39.94 -14.29
C SER A 33 -36.45 38.60 -13.73
N ASN A 34 -35.60 37.56 -13.79
CA ASN A 34 -35.74 36.39 -12.95
C ASN A 34 -34.39 36.11 -12.27
N SER A 35 -34.35 36.39 -10.98
CA SER A 35 -33.24 36.01 -10.11
C SER A 35 -33.19 34.51 -9.98
N SER A 36 -32.47 33.85 -10.86
CA SER A 36 -32.07 32.46 -10.73
C SER A 36 -30.74 32.42 -9.98
N THR A 37 -30.78 31.97 -8.76
CA THR A 37 -29.60 31.53 -8.00
C THR A 37 -28.80 30.56 -8.87
N SER A 38 -27.68 31.04 -9.41
CA SER A 38 -26.72 30.18 -10.13
C SER A 38 -26.08 29.25 -9.13
N GLY A 39 -26.69 28.09 -8.89
CA GLY A 39 -25.97 26.95 -8.36
C GLY A 39 -24.86 26.65 -9.37
N THR A 40 -23.62 26.82 -8.94
CA THR A 40 -22.43 26.39 -9.71
C THR A 40 -22.58 24.89 -9.89
N ALA A 41 -23.04 24.45 -11.05
CA ALA A 41 -23.00 23.05 -11.45
C ALA A 41 -21.53 22.66 -11.45
N ALA A 42 -21.14 21.83 -10.50
CA ALA A 42 -19.83 21.21 -10.49
C ALA A 42 -19.65 20.54 -11.86
N SER A 43 -18.60 20.92 -12.57
CA SER A 43 -18.22 20.33 -13.84
C SER A 43 -17.97 18.83 -13.61
N SER A 44 -18.96 17.99 -13.91
CA SER A 44 -18.76 16.54 -13.97
C SER A 44 -17.82 16.27 -15.16
N GLY A 45 -16.52 16.12 -14.87
CA GLY A 45 -15.53 15.76 -15.87
C GLY A 45 -15.99 14.53 -16.65
N THR A 46 -15.75 14.51 -17.96
CA THR A 46 -16.06 13.37 -18.81
C THR A 46 -14.91 12.37 -18.84
N GLY A 47 -15.20 11.08 -19.05
CA GLY A 47 -14.20 10.01 -19.18
C GLY A 47 -14.04 9.16 -17.93
N THR A 48 -13.18 8.16 -18.02
CA THR A 48 -12.87 7.20 -16.95
C THR A 48 -12.03 7.88 -15.83
N ILE A 49 -12.24 7.50 -14.59
CA ILE A 49 -11.39 7.86 -13.45
C ILE A 49 -10.28 6.80 -13.35
N ASN A 50 -9.04 7.22 -13.44
CA ASN A 50 -7.90 6.32 -13.35
C ASN A 50 -7.32 6.32 -11.93
N VAL A 51 -7.14 5.12 -11.41
CA VAL A 51 -6.43 4.85 -10.14
C VAL A 51 -4.98 4.55 -10.49
N ALA A 52 -4.06 5.41 -10.11
CA ALA A 52 -2.63 5.13 -10.23
C ALA A 52 -2.24 4.05 -9.22
N VAL A 53 -1.90 2.85 -9.69
CA VAL A 53 -1.33 1.78 -8.86
C VAL A 53 0.18 1.83 -9.02
N ILE A 54 0.87 2.43 -8.06
CA ILE A 54 2.31 2.64 -8.10
C ILE A 54 3.00 1.57 -7.26
N GLY A 55 3.82 0.75 -7.88
CA GLY A 55 4.52 -0.34 -7.22
C GLY A 55 5.39 -1.15 -8.17
N PRO A 56 6.14 -2.15 -7.69
CA PRO A 56 7.07 -2.95 -8.48
C PRO A 56 6.32 -3.98 -9.33
N MET A 57 5.88 -3.59 -10.53
CA MET A 57 5.19 -4.50 -11.46
C MET A 57 6.17 -5.46 -12.15
N THR A 58 7.44 -5.11 -12.18
CA THR A 58 8.56 -5.94 -12.69
C THR A 58 9.69 -6.04 -11.67
N GLY A 59 10.69 -6.89 -11.94
CA GLY A 59 11.84 -7.09 -11.06
C GLY A 59 11.61 -8.11 -9.93
N PRO A 60 12.53 -8.17 -8.94
CA PRO A 60 12.49 -9.19 -7.87
C PRO A 60 11.26 -9.12 -6.96
N ALA A 61 10.64 -7.92 -6.84
CA ALA A 61 9.47 -7.68 -6.02
C ALA A 61 8.14 -7.68 -6.81
N ALA A 62 8.13 -8.12 -8.07
CA ALA A 62 6.96 -8.08 -8.96
C ALA A 62 5.71 -8.79 -8.38
N GLU A 63 5.89 -9.74 -7.48
CA GLU A 63 4.77 -10.42 -6.82
C GLU A 63 3.97 -9.44 -5.94
N ILE A 64 4.62 -8.49 -5.28
CA ILE A 64 3.95 -7.43 -4.50
C ILE A 64 3.12 -6.53 -5.43
N GLY A 65 3.69 -6.12 -6.58
CA GLY A 65 2.96 -5.35 -7.60
C GLY A 65 1.72 -6.08 -8.12
N ASN A 66 1.80 -7.40 -8.29
CA ASN A 66 0.65 -8.23 -8.67
C ASN A 66 -0.46 -8.23 -7.61
N LEU A 67 -0.10 -8.27 -6.32
CA LEU A 67 -1.06 -8.19 -5.22
C LEU A 67 -1.74 -6.82 -5.18
N MET A 68 -0.97 -5.73 -5.32
CA MET A 68 -1.49 -4.36 -5.39
C MET A 68 -2.46 -4.19 -6.56
N SER A 69 -2.08 -4.68 -7.75
CA SER A 69 -2.93 -4.67 -8.95
C SER A 69 -4.23 -5.43 -8.72
N GLY A 70 -4.15 -6.61 -8.09
CA GLY A 70 -5.30 -7.44 -7.76
C GLY A 70 -6.31 -6.74 -6.85
N ALA A 71 -5.84 -6.07 -5.79
CA ALA A 71 -6.72 -5.31 -4.92
C ALA A 71 -7.41 -4.14 -5.64
N CYS A 72 -6.68 -3.46 -6.55
CA CYS A 72 -7.27 -2.43 -7.39
C CYS A 72 -8.34 -3.01 -8.33
N TYR A 73 -8.09 -4.15 -8.98
CA TYR A 73 -9.08 -4.78 -9.84
C TYR A 73 -10.35 -5.17 -9.09
N ALA A 74 -10.23 -5.70 -7.87
CA ALA A 74 -11.37 -6.02 -7.01
C ALA A 74 -12.15 -4.75 -6.65
N ALA A 75 -11.47 -3.68 -6.20
CA ALA A 75 -12.12 -2.43 -5.82
C ALA A 75 -12.81 -1.75 -7.02
N THR A 76 -12.14 -1.63 -8.15
CA THR A 76 -12.72 -1.00 -9.34
C THR A 76 -13.88 -1.81 -9.92
N LEU A 77 -13.86 -3.15 -9.79
CA LEU A 77 -14.98 -4.00 -10.15
C LEU A 77 -16.23 -3.66 -9.30
N ASP A 78 -16.08 -3.55 -7.99
CA ASP A 78 -17.19 -3.23 -7.07
C ASP A 78 -17.72 -1.81 -7.27
N VAL A 79 -16.81 -0.83 -7.39
CA VAL A 79 -17.15 0.56 -7.70
C VAL A 79 -17.94 0.64 -9.02
N ASN A 80 -17.48 -0.06 -10.05
CA ASN A 80 -18.14 -0.03 -11.36
C ASN A 80 -19.49 -0.76 -11.37
N LYS A 81 -19.65 -1.85 -10.60
CA LYS A 81 -20.94 -2.52 -10.41
C LYS A 81 -21.96 -1.61 -9.71
N ALA A 82 -21.51 -0.75 -8.80
CA ALA A 82 -22.36 0.22 -8.10
C ALA A 82 -22.73 1.45 -8.95
N GLY A 83 -22.19 1.57 -10.14
CA GLY A 83 -22.46 2.67 -11.08
C GLY A 83 -21.30 3.64 -11.28
N GLY A 84 -20.15 3.38 -10.67
CA GLY A 84 -18.94 4.21 -10.79
C GLY A 84 -18.97 5.46 -9.89
N VAL A 85 -17.85 6.15 -9.80
CA VAL A 85 -17.69 7.39 -9.03
C VAL A 85 -18.28 8.56 -9.84
N LEU A 86 -19.22 9.28 -9.27
CA LEU A 86 -19.96 10.34 -9.96
C LEU A 86 -20.55 9.88 -11.32
N GLY A 87 -20.96 8.60 -11.40
CA GLY A 87 -21.48 8.00 -12.63
C GLY A 87 -20.40 7.64 -13.67
N ARG A 88 -19.14 7.78 -13.36
CA ARG A 88 -17.99 7.49 -14.23
C ARG A 88 -17.33 6.17 -13.85
N LYS A 89 -16.95 5.37 -14.85
CA LYS A 89 -16.18 4.13 -14.59
C LYS A 89 -14.81 4.45 -14.00
N THR A 90 -14.34 3.54 -13.16
CA THR A 90 -12.97 3.54 -12.63
C THR A 90 -12.12 2.48 -13.32
N ASN A 91 -10.82 2.72 -13.45
CA ASN A 91 -9.86 1.80 -14.05
C ASN A 91 -8.55 1.84 -13.28
N CYS A 92 -7.84 0.72 -13.22
CA CYS A 92 -6.50 0.63 -12.67
C CYS A 92 -5.47 0.97 -13.74
N ASP A 93 -4.65 1.97 -13.48
CA ASP A 93 -3.50 2.35 -14.31
C ASP A 93 -2.22 1.93 -13.57
N LEU A 94 -1.57 0.87 -14.07
CA LEU A 94 -0.43 0.26 -13.41
C LEU A 94 0.84 1.03 -13.76
N ILE A 95 1.51 1.59 -12.77
CA ILE A 95 2.73 2.37 -12.90
C ILE A 95 3.86 1.59 -12.25
N ASP A 96 4.73 1.02 -13.08
CA ASP A 96 5.86 0.23 -12.63
C ASP A 96 6.97 1.14 -12.08
N ASP A 97 7.22 1.05 -10.79
CA ASP A 97 8.34 1.72 -10.12
C ASP A 97 9.58 0.81 -9.97
N THR A 98 9.48 -0.44 -10.44
CA THR A 98 10.49 -1.51 -10.40
C THR A 98 11.01 -1.88 -8.99
N GLY A 99 10.55 -1.17 -7.95
CA GLY A 99 11.11 -1.25 -6.58
C GLY A 99 12.47 -0.55 -6.43
N ASP A 100 12.90 0.20 -7.44
CA ASP A 100 14.16 0.97 -7.45
C ASP A 100 13.86 2.48 -7.56
N PRO A 101 14.32 3.30 -6.59
CA PRO A 101 14.11 4.76 -6.63
C PRO A 101 14.62 5.45 -7.90
N ALA A 102 15.68 4.93 -8.55
CA ALA A 102 16.24 5.53 -9.76
C ALA A 102 15.29 5.38 -10.96
N ASP A 103 14.59 4.24 -11.06
CA ASP A 103 13.63 3.97 -12.11
C ASP A 103 12.23 4.53 -11.77
N ALA A 104 11.87 4.55 -10.49
CA ALA A 104 10.59 5.03 -10.01
C ALA A 104 10.33 6.50 -10.39
N VAL A 105 11.33 7.39 -10.21
CA VAL A 105 11.19 8.83 -10.49
C VAL A 105 10.78 9.11 -11.94
N PRO A 106 11.52 8.65 -12.97
CA PRO A 106 11.12 8.90 -14.36
C PRO A 106 9.81 8.22 -14.74
N ASN A 107 9.52 7.01 -14.23
CA ASN A 107 8.32 6.27 -14.57
C ASN A 107 7.06 6.95 -14.00
N VAL A 108 7.07 7.30 -12.72
CA VAL A 108 5.95 8.01 -12.07
C VAL A 108 5.76 9.41 -12.64
N SER A 109 6.85 10.18 -12.84
CA SER A 109 6.78 11.51 -13.44
C SER A 109 6.17 11.48 -14.84
N ARG A 110 6.54 10.49 -15.66
CA ARG A 110 5.97 10.30 -16.99
C ARG A 110 4.47 9.98 -16.91
N ALA A 111 4.07 9.05 -16.03
CA ALA A 111 2.67 8.69 -15.87
C ALA A 111 1.82 9.90 -15.44
N LEU A 112 2.29 10.67 -14.45
CA LEU A 112 1.62 11.90 -13.99
C LEU A 112 1.48 12.95 -15.10
N ALA A 113 2.44 13.03 -16.04
CA ALA A 113 2.43 14.00 -17.12
C ALA A 113 1.58 13.56 -18.32
N THR A 114 1.40 12.25 -18.55
CA THR A 114 0.80 11.73 -19.80
C THR A 114 -0.56 11.07 -19.60
N THR A 115 -0.88 10.58 -18.40
CA THR A 115 -2.17 9.93 -18.13
C THR A 115 -3.18 10.97 -17.65
N SER A 116 -4.24 11.14 -18.40
CA SER A 116 -5.35 12.01 -18.02
C SER A 116 -6.22 11.35 -16.93
N ASN A 117 -6.87 12.19 -16.10
CA ASN A 117 -7.81 11.72 -15.08
C ASN A 117 -7.19 10.72 -14.06
N LEU A 118 -5.90 10.85 -13.71
CA LEU A 118 -5.36 10.26 -12.51
C LEU A 118 -5.91 11.05 -11.32
N ASN A 119 -6.93 10.51 -10.67
CA ASN A 119 -7.66 11.22 -9.64
C ASN A 119 -7.40 10.69 -8.24
N MET A 120 -6.81 9.50 -8.12
CA MET A 120 -6.38 8.87 -6.87
C MET A 120 -5.18 7.97 -7.15
N ALA A 121 -4.36 7.73 -6.13
CA ALA A 121 -3.22 6.83 -6.19
C ALA A 121 -3.23 5.83 -5.02
N VAL A 122 -2.70 4.64 -5.27
CA VAL A 122 -2.53 3.58 -4.26
C VAL A 122 -1.19 2.87 -4.46
N GLY A 123 -0.73 2.16 -3.43
CA GLY A 123 0.56 1.49 -3.45
C GLY A 123 1.64 2.36 -2.80
N LEU A 124 2.64 2.82 -3.54
CA LEU A 124 3.75 3.66 -3.04
C LEU A 124 4.44 2.97 -1.84
N GLU A 125 5.00 1.79 -2.10
CA GLU A 125 5.61 0.92 -1.10
C GLU A 125 6.95 1.49 -0.55
N SER A 126 7.46 0.92 0.53
CA SER A 126 8.57 1.49 1.31
C SER A 126 9.84 1.77 0.53
N ASN A 127 10.23 0.92 -0.45
CA ASN A 127 11.52 1.09 -1.14
C ASN A 127 11.56 2.35 -2.03
N THR A 128 10.41 2.71 -2.61
CA THR A 128 10.29 3.86 -3.53
C THR A 128 9.52 5.05 -2.94
N ALA A 129 8.91 4.90 -1.76
CA ALA A 129 8.04 5.90 -1.13
C ALA A 129 8.71 7.29 -1.05
N ALA A 130 9.98 7.37 -0.63
CA ALA A 130 10.68 8.63 -0.46
C ALA A 130 10.83 9.44 -1.77
N THR A 131 10.77 8.78 -2.91
CA THR A 131 10.89 9.41 -4.24
C THR A 131 9.54 9.57 -4.94
N THR A 132 8.59 8.69 -4.70
CA THR A 132 7.30 8.66 -5.41
C THR A 132 6.21 9.49 -4.70
N ILE A 133 6.13 9.43 -3.38
CA ILE A 133 5.13 10.18 -2.60
C ILE A 133 5.20 11.69 -2.85
N PRO A 134 6.38 12.35 -2.83
CA PRO A 134 6.47 13.78 -3.14
C PRO A 134 5.97 14.14 -4.55
N LEU A 135 6.18 13.26 -5.55
CA LEU A 135 5.70 13.49 -6.92
C LEU A 135 4.16 13.52 -6.96
N VAL A 136 3.53 12.52 -6.33
CA VAL A 136 2.06 12.38 -6.28
C VAL A 136 1.44 13.50 -5.42
N ASN A 137 2.07 13.83 -4.28
CA ASN A 137 1.63 14.92 -3.41
C ASN A 137 1.67 16.28 -4.12
N ASN A 138 2.75 16.57 -4.87
CA ASN A 138 2.89 17.79 -5.65
C ASN A 138 1.90 17.87 -6.83
N ALA A 139 1.44 16.74 -7.33
CA ALA A 139 0.36 16.66 -8.32
C ALA A 139 -1.04 16.85 -7.69
N HIS A 140 -1.12 17.03 -6.38
CA HIS A 140 -2.36 17.16 -5.60
C HIS A 140 -3.32 15.99 -5.79
N ILE A 141 -2.76 14.78 -5.88
CA ILE A 141 -3.53 13.54 -6.01
C ILE A 141 -3.56 12.85 -4.64
N PRO A 142 -4.73 12.73 -3.99
CA PRO A 142 -4.87 11.94 -2.77
C PRO A 142 -4.43 10.50 -3.01
N MET A 143 -3.64 9.98 -2.09
CA MET A 143 -3.05 8.65 -2.20
C MET A 143 -3.23 7.85 -0.91
N VAL A 144 -3.47 6.54 -1.05
CA VAL A 144 -3.36 5.59 0.07
C VAL A 144 -2.10 4.77 -0.13
N SER A 145 -1.12 5.01 0.72
CA SER A 145 0.19 4.38 0.64
C SER A 145 0.26 3.12 1.50
N THR A 146 0.96 2.12 0.98
CA THR A 146 1.26 0.85 1.67
C THR A 146 2.61 0.86 2.38
N ASN A 147 3.37 1.98 2.31
CA ASN A 147 4.66 2.07 3.00
C ASN A 147 4.51 2.06 4.53
N GLY A 148 5.48 1.45 5.20
CA GLY A 148 5.59 1.44 6.66
C GLY A 148 6.61 2.43 7.23
N LEU A 149 7.27 3.27 6.41
CA LEU A 149 8.38 4.12 6.86
C LEU A 149 7.98 5.06 7.98
N VAL A 150 8.71 5.03 9.08
CA VAL A 150 8.54 5.90 10.25
C VAL A 150 8.64 7.40 9.89
N ALA A 151 9.37 7.74 8.82
CA ALA A 151 9.46 9.10 8.30
C ALA A 151 8.09 9.71 7.94
N TYR A 152 7.11 8.86 7.61
CA TYR A 152 5.74 9.30 7.28
C TYR A 152 4.77 9.33 8.47
N ASP A 153 5.21 8.96 9.67
CA ASP A 153 4.37 9.04 10.89
C ASP A 153 3.98 10.48 11.21
N LYS A 154 4.83 11.45 10.81
CA LYS A 154 4.64 12.88 11.00
C LYS A 154 4.93 13.65 9.71
N THR A 155 4.47 13.13 8.56
CA THR A 155 4.67 13.79 7.27
C THR A 155 3.89 15.10 7.17
N SER A 156 4.39 16.03 6.36
CA SER A 156 3.68 17.25 5.94
C SER A 156 2.96 17.08 4.60
N ASP A 157 3.01 15.91 3.99
CA ASP A 157 2.37 15.60 2.70
C ASP A 157 0.85 15.54 2.86
N SER A 158 0.16 16.61 2.47
CA SER A 158 -1.27 16.80 2.76
C SER A 158 -2.20 15.87 1.97
N TYR A 159 -1.72 15.24 0.90
CA TYR A 159 -2.48 14.28 0.09
C TYR A 159 -2.11 12.83 0.40
N PHE A 160 -1.24 12.62 1.38
CA PHE A 160 -0.85 11.29 1.86
C PHE A 160 -1.85 10.75 2.88
N TRP A 161 -2.24 9.49 2.75
CA TRP A 161 -3.06 8.72 3.68
C TRP A 161 -2.45 7.34 3.86
N ARG A 162 -2.45 6.82 5.09
CA ARG A 162 -1.92 5.49 5.40
C ARG A 162 -2.79 4.75 6.39
N MET A 163 -3.27 3.58 5.99
CA MET A 163 -4.11 2.69 6.81
C MET A 163 -3.34 1.46 7.32
N THR A 164 -2.03 1.43 7.09
CA THR A 164 -1.14 0.39 7.59
C THR A 164 -0.30 0.94 8.74
N PRO A 165 0.04 0.11 9.75
CA PRO A 165 0.97 0.49 10.79
C PRO A 165 2.35 0.86 10.23
N SER A 166 3.14 1.61 11.01
CA SER A 166 4.54 1.87 10.65
C SER A 166 5.43 0.65 10.89
N ASP A 167 6.59 0.63 10.22
CA ASP A 167 7.51 -0.51 10.27
C ASP A 167 8.03 -0.77 11.68
N ASP A 168 8.26 0.26 12.50
CA ASP A 168 8.65 0.08 13.90
C ASP A 168 7.53 -0.57 14.72
N GLN A 169 6.27 -0.24 14.46
CA GLN A 169 5.12 -0.92 15.07
C GLN A 169 5.05 -2.38 14.62
N ASN A 170 5.31 -2.66 13.34
CA ASN A 170 5.35 -4.03 12.84
C ASN A 170 6.50 -4.84 13.48
N GLY A 171 7.69 -4.22 13.61
CA GLY A 171 8.82 -4.81 14.33
C GLY A 171 8.50 -5.12 15.81
N ALA A 172 7.81 -4.22 16.49
CA ALA A 172 7.33 -4.45 17.86
C ALA A 172 6.27 -5.56 17.91
N ALA A 173 5.41 -5.68 16.89
CA ALA A 173 4.44 -6.76 16.79
C ALA A 173 5.10 -8.14 16.60
N PHE A 174 6.22 -8.23 15.87
CA PHE A 174 7.03 -9.47 15.82
C PHE A 174 7.47 -9.90 17.22
N VAL A 175 7.91 -8.93 18.03
CA VAL A 175 8.35 -9.21 19.42
C VAL A 175 7.17 -9.55 20.33
N ALA A 176 6.02 -8.88 20.17
CA ALA A 176 4.81 -9.22 20.92
C ALA A 176 4.39 -10.68 20.66
N TRP A 177 4.48 -11.13 19.41
CA TRP A 177 4.20 -12.52 19.06
C TRP A 177 5.26 -13.47 19.63
N ALA A 178 6.55 -13.14 19.51
CA ALA A 178 7.62 -13.93 20.10
C ALA A 178 7.43 -14.10 21.62
N ASP A 179 7.09 -13.02 22.31
CA ASP A 179 6.83 -13.02 23.76
C ASP A 179 5.63 -13.90 24.13
N SER A 180 4.55 -13.85 23.37
CA SER A 180 3.37 -14.70 23.57
C SER A 180 3.67 -16.20 23.44
N LYS A 181 4.75 -16.56 22.72
CA LYS A 181 5.25 -17.93 22.57
C LYS A 181 6.34 -18.27 23.59
N GLY A 182 6.70 -17.34 24.46
CA GLY A 182 7.78 -17.52 25.46
C GLY A 182 9.18 -17.38 24.89
N TYR A 183 9.34 -16.83 23.67
CA TYR A 183 10.65 -16.64 23.03
C TYR A 183 11.27 -15.33 23.52
N LYS A 184 12.18 -15.43 24.50
CA LYS A 184 12.88 -14.27 25.07
C LYS A 184 14.27 -14.02 24.43
N ARG A 185 14.79 -14.97 23.67
CA ARG A 185 16.07 -14.89 22.97
C ARG A 185 15.81 -14.92 21.47
N VAL A 186 15.96 -13.77 20.82
CA VAL A 186 15.67 -13.64 19.39
C VAL A 186 16.91 -13.23 18.60
N ALA A 187 17.06 -13.75 17.40
CA ALA A 187 18.03 -13.25 16.44
C ALA A 187 17.29 -12.52 15.31
N VAL A 188 17.78 -11.34 14.95
CA VAL A 188 17.27 -10.52 13.86
C VAL A 188 18.17 -10.70 12.66
N VAL A 189 17.58 -11.05 11.51
CA VAL A 189 18.29 -11.19 10.24
C VAL A 189 17.44 -10.53 9.14
N PHE A 190 17.82 -9.35 8.74
CA PHE A 190 17.10 -8.56 7.74
C PHE A 190 17.91 -8.40 6.45
N GLN A 191 17.21 -8.53 5.32
CA GLN A 191 17.80 -8.20 4.02
C GLN A 191 18.11 -6.71 3.95
N ASN A 192 19.16 -6.35 3.22
CA ASN A 192 19.59 -4.97 3.00
C ASN A 192 18.64 -4.26 2.01
N ASN A 193 17.40 -4.03 2.43
CA ASN A 193 16.44 -3.17 1.77
C ASN A 193 15.68 -2.33 2.81
N ILE A 194 15.07 -1.25 2.36
CA ILE A 194 14.45 -0.25 3.25
C ILE A 194 13.27 -0.85 4.02
N GLY A 195 12.40 -1.62 3.36
CA GLY A 195 11.21 -2.21 3.98
C GLY A 195 11.56 -3.22 5.08
N ALA A 196 12.56 -4.10 4.86
CA ALA A 196 12.98 -5.04 5.90
C ALA A 196 13.61 -4.33 7.10
N GLN A 197 14.52 -3.36 6.83
CA GLN A 197 15.25 -2.65 7.89
C GLN A 197 14.36 -1.70 8.69
N GLY A 198 13.29 -1.18 8.12
CA GLY A 198 12.33 -0.32 8.82
C GLY A 198 11.75 -0.94 10.10
N ASN A 199 11.71 -2.28 10.18
CA ASN A 199 11.21 -3.01 11.35
C ASN A 199 12.21 -3.07 12.52
N GLU A 200 13.50 -2.87 12.27
CA GLU A 200 14.57 -3.06 13.26
C GLU A 200 14.36 -2.22 14.53
N PRO A 201 14.08 -0.91 14.46
CA PRO A 201 13.89 -0.08 15.67
C PRO A 201 12.80 -0.63 16.59
N GLY A 202 11.70 -1.09 16.02
CA GLY A 202 10.60 -1.70 16.78
C GLY A 202 10.99 -3.03 17.46
N VAL A 203 11.75 -3.86 16.74
CA VAL A 203 12.27 -5.11 17.33
C VAL A 203 13.21 -4.80 18.50
N VAL A 204 14.14 -3.85 18.34
CA VAL A 204 15.09 -3.43 19.40
C VAL A 204 14.34 -2.93 20.64
N ALA A 205 13.38 -2.01 20.43
CA ALA A 205 12.57 -1.46 21.52
C ALA A 205 11.76 -2.56 22.22
N GLY A 206 11.06 -3.38 21.44
CA GLY A 206 10.23 -4.47 21.95
C GLY A 206 11.02 -5.49 22.77
N VAL A 207 12.16 -5.99 22.24
CA VAL A 207 13.02 -6.95 22.95
C VAL A 207 13.50 -6.39 24.29
N LYS A 208 13.92 -5.13 24.32
CA LYS A 208 14.30 -4.44 25.54
C LYS A 208 13.13 -4.37 26.53
N LYS A 209 11.94 -4.01 26.05
CA LYS A 209 10.74 -3.82 26.89
C LYS A 209 10.27 -5.10 27.55
N ILE A 210 10.34 -6.25 26.85
CA ILE A 210 9.96 -7.55 27.41
C ILE A 210 11.05 -8.19 28.29
N GLY A 211 12.18 -7.51 28.53
CA GLY A 211 13.34 -8.06 29.20
C GLY A 211 14.00 -9.24 28.46
N GLY A 212 13.87 -9.27 27.15
CA GLY A 212 14.46 -10.29 26.30
C GLY A 212 15.93 -10.03 25.95
N THR A 213 16.50 -10.91 25.17
CA THR A 213 17.89 -10.82 24.66
C THR A 213 17.88 -10.89 23.15
N MET A 214 18.40 -9.87 22.48
CA MET A 214 18.74 -9.91 21.07
C MET A 214 20.08 -10.63 20.91
N THR A 215 20.05 -11.88 20.43
CA THR A 215 21.24 -12.72 20.33
C THR A 215 22.10 -12.43 19.11
N ALA A 216 21.48 -11.86 18.08
CA ALA A 216 22.12 -11.31 16.90
C ALA A 216 21.22 -10.23 16.28
N ASN A 217 21.83 -9.23 15.65
CA ASN A 217 21.16 -8.23 14.81
C ASN A 217 22.05 -8.03 13.59
N ILE A 218 21.61 -8.56 12.44
CA ILE A 218 22.47 -8.69 11.25
C ILE A 218 21.68 -8.34 10.00
N THR A 219 22.22 -7.41 9.23
CA THR A 219 21.77 -7.14 7.87
C THR A 219 22.53 -8.02 6.88
N ILE A 220 21.83 -8.64 5.94
CA ILE A 220 22.38 -9.51 4.90
C ILE A 220 22.07 -8.96 3.51
N PRO A 221 22.98 -9.12 2.52
CA PRO A 221 22.65 -8.79 1.13
C PRO A 221 21.56 -9.71 0.61
N GLY A 222 20.75 -9.27 -0.36
CA GLY A 222 19.84 -10.12 -1.11
C GLY A 222 20.61 -11.05 -2.07
N ASP A 223 20.02 -12.20 -2.39
CA ASP A 223 20.48 -13.13 -3.42
C ASP A 223 21.97 -13.58 -3.32
N ALA A 224 22.53 -13.54 -2.12
CA ALA A 224 23.88 -14.07 -1.92
C ALA A 224 23.91 -15.60 -2.08
N SER A 225 24.98 -16.09 -2.67
CA SER A 225 25.18 -17.54 -2.89
C SER A 225 25.37 -18.32 -1.60
N SER A 226 25.75 -17.66 -0.49
CA SER A 226 25.89 -18.25 0.85
C SER A 226 25.80 -17.21 1.94
N TYR A 227 25.21 -17.63 3.07
CA TYR A 227 25.14 -16.91 4.34
C TYR A 227 25.82 -17.67 5.49
N SER A 228 26.64 -18.69 5.21
CA SER A 228 27.19 -19.60 6.22
C SER A 228 27.96 -18.89 7.35
N SER A 229 28.70 -17.84 7.04
CA SER A 229 29.40 -17.02 8.07
C SER A 229 28.41 -16.27 8.98
N VAL A 230 27.33 -15.76 8.42
CA VAL A 230 26.25 -15.10 9.17
C VAL A 230 25.53 -16.13 10.04
N VAL A 231 25.16 -17.26 9.47
CA VAL A 231 24.50 -18.37 10.17
C VAL A 231 25.33 -18.85 11.36
N ALA A 232 26.65 -19.01 11.20
CA ALA A 232 27.53 -19.39 12.31
C ALA A 232 27.47 -18.38 13.47
N ARG A 233 27.41 -17.07 13.17
CA ARG A 233 27.25 -16.02 14.19
C ARG A 233 25.89 -16.09 14.89
N VAL A 234 24.81 -16.31 14.14
CA VAL A 234 23.45 -16.45 14.71
C VAL A 234 23.36 -17.68 15.59
N LEU A 235 23.92 -18.82 15.15
CA LEU A 235 23.95 -20.09 15.92
C LEU A 235 24.70 -19.92 17.25
N ALA A 236 25.80 -19.20 17.27
CA ALA A 236 26.58 -18.94 18.50
C ALA A 236 25.74 -18.23 19.58
N GLY A 237 24.75 -17.43 19.17
CA GLY A 237 23.81 -16.76 20.06
C GLY A 237 22.71 -17.66 20.64
N GLN A 238 22.51 -18.85 20.12
CA GLN A 238 21.47 -19.79 20.54
C GLN A 238 20.07 -19.15 20.63
N PRO A 239 19.51 -18.59 19.53
CA PRO A 239 18.20 -17.96 19.54
C PRO A 239 17.09 -19.01 19.74
N GLN A 240 15.99 -18.59 20.39
CA GLN A 240 14.74 -19.36 20.48
C GLN A 240 13.86 -19.11 19.27
N ALA A 241 13.96 -17.91 18.67
CA ALA A 241 13.28 -17.56 17.42
C ALA A 241 14.18 -16.69 16.54
N LEU A 242 13.94 -16.78 15.23
CA LEU A 242 14.49 -15.90 14.20
C LEU A 242 13.43 -14.88 13.81
N ILE A 243 13.76 -13.59 13.88
CA ILE A 243 12.97 -12.55 13.20
C ILE A 243 13.68 -12.33 11.86
N LEU A 244 13.08 -12.86 10.78
CA LEU A 244 13.71 -12.96 9.46
C LEU A 244 12.86 -12.19 8.45
N ALA A 245 13.43 -11.16 7.82
CA ALA A 245 12.79 -10.48 6.69
C ALA A 245 13.73 -10.47 5.49
N GLY A 246 13.26 -11.04 4.39
CA GLY A 246 13.98 -11.14 3.12
C GLY A 246 13.09 -11.74 2.04
N ASP A 247 13.51 -11.55 0.79
CA ASP A 247 12.85 -12.16 -0.34
C ASP A 247 12.87 -13.71 -0.26
N PRO A 248 12.06 -14.40 -1.10
CA PRO A 248 11.95 -15.85 -1.04
C PRO A 248 13.27 -16.61 -1.16
N GLN A 249 14.16 -16.19 -2.07
CA GLN A 249 15.44 -16.88 -2.30
C GLN A 249 16.43 -16.63 -1.16
N THR A 250 16.54 -15.38 -0.70
CA THR A 250 17.37 -14.99 0.45
C THR A 250 16.98 -15.75 1.70
N SER A 251 15.70 -15.79 2.02
CA SER A 251 15.16 -16.51 3.18
C SER A 251 15.39 -18.01 3.09
N ALA A 252 15.16 -18.63 1.93
CA ALA A 252 15.38 -20.06 1.71
C ALA A 252 16.85 -20.43 1.84
N THR A 253 17.77 -19.65 1.25
CA THR A 253 19.21 -19.91 1.34
C THR A 253 19.70 -19.81 2.79
N PHE A 254 19.30 -18.75 3.51
CA PHE A 254 19.66 -18.59 4.91
C PHE A 254 19.15 -19.74 5.80
N LEU A 255 17.86 -20.11 5.66
CA LEU A 255 17.27 -21.20 6.46
C LEU A 255 17.86 -22.56 6.12
N SER A 256 18.17 -22.81 4.85
CA SER A 256 18.85 -24.06 4.40
C SER A 256 20.20 -24.22 5.05
N GLU A 257 21.04 -23.18 5.04
CA GLU A 257 22.36 -23.20 5.67
C GLU A 257 22.28 -23.26 7.20
N TYR A 258 21.28 -22.58 7.79
CA TYR A 258 21.01 -22.69 9.23
C TYR A 258 20.69 -24.15 9.59
N ARG A 259 19.81 -24.81 8.85
CA ARG A 259 19.45 -26.23 9.05
C ARG A 259 20.68 -27.12 8.94
N GLN A 260 21.52 -26.89 7.93
CA GLN A 260 22.73 -27.68 7.71
C GLN A 260 23.73 -27.53 8.89
N LEU A 261 24.05 -26.28 9.26
CA LEU A 261 25.07 -26.01 10.27
C LEU A 261 24.60 -26.31 11.69
N SER A 262 23.29 -26.27 11.96
CA SER A 262 22.70 -26.62 13.27
C SER A 262 22.44 -28.12 13.46
N GLY A 263 22.74 -28.96 12.48
CA GLY A 263 22.38 -30.38 12.53
C GLY A 263 20.86 -30.61 12.52
N GLY A 264 20.11 -29.77 11.84
CA GLY A 264 18.65 -29.86 11.67
C GLY A 264 17.82 -29.12 12.73
N LYS A 265 18.44 -28.49 13.71
CA LYS A 265 17.74 -27.76 14.79
C LYS A 265 17.52 -26.30 14.39
N VAL A 266 16.39 -26.00 13.76
CA VAL A 266 16.06 -24.64 13.33
C VAL A 266 14.99 -24.07 14.25
N PRO A 267 15.21 -22.85 14.84
CA PRO A 267 14.20 -22.18 15.64
C PRO A 267 12.96 -21.81 14.82
N ALA A 268 11.88 -21.44 15.49
CA ALA A 268 10.75 -20.80 14.84
C ALA A 268 11.20 -19.52 14.14
N ALA A 269 10.60 -19.22 12.97
CA ALA A 269 10.82 -17.99 12.23
C ALA A 269 9.57 -17.09 12.30
N ILE A 270 9.78 -15.80 12.52
CA ILE A 270 8.76 -14.76 12.49
C ILE A 270 9.12 -13.80 11.37
N THR A 271 8.18 -13.52 10.49
CA THR A 271 8.35 -12.65 9.32
C THR A 271 7.10 -11.81 9.07
N SER A 272 7.13 -10.92 8.06
CA SER A 272 5.97 -10.14 7.64
C SER A 272 4.93 -10.99 6.90
N THR A 273 3.64 -10.61 7.00
CA THR A 273 2.56 -11.15 6.16
C THR A 273 2.80 -10.93 4.66
N ASP A 274 3.66 -9.99 4.26
CA ASP A 274 4.06 -9.78 2.87
C ASP A 274 4.80 -10.99 2.28
N SER A 275 5.33 -11.86 3.15
CA SER A 275 5.92 -13.15 2.78
C SER A 275 4.88 -14.28 2.56
N ILE A 276 3.58 -14.02 2.72
CA ILE A 276 2.52 -15.00 2.44
C ILE A 276 2.28 -15.02 0.92
N THR A 277 3.22 -15.59 0.19
CA THR A 277 3.16 -15.69 -1.27
C THR A 277 3.49 -17.10 -1.75
N PRO A 278 2.99 -17.56 -2.92
CA PRO A 278 3.34 -18.85 -3.51
C PRO A 278 4.83 -19.04 -3.72
N ALA A 279 5.55 -17.96 -4.10
CA ALA A 279 6.99 -17.99 -4.31
C ALA A 279 7.73 -18.24 -2.99
N TYR A 280 7.36 -17.55 -1.92
CA TYR A 280 7.96 -17.74 -0.60
C TYR A 280 7.69 -19.14 -0.05
N PHE A 281 6.43 -19.58 -0.10
CA PHE A 281 6.05 -20.94 0.31
C PHE A 281 6.85 -22.00 -0.44
N SER A 282 6.93 -21.90 -1.78
CA SER A 282 7.66 -22.83 -2.62
C SER A 282 9.16 -22.86 -2.30
N ALA A 283 9.79 -21.68 -2.20
CA ALA A 283 11.23 -21.57 -1.96
C ALA A 283 11.62 -22.15 -0.60
N VAL A 284 10.90 -21.77 0.47
CA VAL A 284 11.21 -22.22 1.83
C VAL A 284 10.81 -23.68 2.05
N SER A 285 9.65 -24.12 1.55
CA SER A 285 9.23 -25.53 1.67
C SER A 285 10.17 -26.49 0.97
N LYS A 286 10.77 -26.10 -0.14
CA LYS A 286 11.75 -26.91 -0.88
C LYS A 286 12.97 -27.24 -0.04
N VAL A 287 13.45 -26.33 0.80
CA VAL A 287 14.69 -26.51 1.57
C VAL A 287 14.44 -26.94 3.01
N MET A 288 13.33 -26.50 3.62
CA MET A 288 12.99 -26.79 5.00
C MET A 288 11.98 -27.91 5.20
N GLY A 289 11.22 -28.22 4.14
CA GLY A 289 10.05 -29.07 4.20
C GLY A 289 8.77 -28.30 4.59
N THR A 290 7.63 -28.73 4.04
CA THR A 290 6.32 -28.09 4.29
C THR A 290 5.98 -28.01 5.78
N ALA A 291 6.34 -29.06 6.55
CA ALA A 291 6.10 -29.10 8.00
C ALA A 291 6.74 -27.93 8.77
N TYR A 292 7.93 -27.46 8.37
CA TYR A 292 8.55 -26.29 9.00
C TYR A 292 7.74 -25.04 8.74
N VAL A 293 7.32 -24.80 7.49
CA VAL A 293 6.53 -23.62 7.12
C VAL A 293 5.19 -23.61 7.85
N THR A 294 4.51 -24.74 7.93
CA THR A 294 3.17 -24.84 8.52
C THR A 294 3.14 -24.82 10.05
N HIS A 295 4.23 -25.22 10.74
CA HIS A 295 4.24 -25.35 12.21
C HIS A 295 5.24 -24.45 12.92
N SER A 296 6.24 -23.91 12.20
CA SER A 296 7.35 -23.17 12.81
C SER A 296 7.56 -21.78 12.23
N MET A 297 6.75 -21.37 11.26
CA MET A 297 6.77 -20.01 10.72
C MET A 297 5.51 -19.24 11.11
N TYR A 298 5.72 -17.99 11.47
CA TYR A 298 4.68 -17.04 11.84
C TYR A 298 4.80 -15.78 11.01
N PHE A 299 3.67 -15.31 10.50
CA PHE A 299 3.57 -14.18 9.61
C PHE A 299 2.76 -13.08 10.30
N ILE A 300 3.39 -11.94 10.56
CA ILE A 300 2.79 -10.85 11.33
C ILE A 300 2.68 -9.62 10.43
N GLY A 301 1.55 -8.95 10.46
CA GLY A 301 1.32 -7.75 9.66
C GLY A 301 -0.03 -7.11 9.93
N SER A 302 -0.43 -6.17 9.11
CA SER A 302 -1.67 -5.41 9.27
C SER A 302 -2.88 -6.32 9.45
N TYR A 303 -3.76 -5.94 10.36
CA TYR A 303 -4.95 -6.72 10.69
C TYR A 303 -5.97 -6.72 9.54
N VAL A 304 -6.57 -7.89 9.34
CA VAL A 304 -7.77 -8.09 8.53
C VAL A 304 -8.74 -8.91 9.36
N SER A 305 -10.00 -8.51 9.40
CA SER A 305 -11.05 -9.27 10.10
C SER A 305 -11.73 -10.27 9.16
N PRO A 306 -11.33 -11.56 9.16
CA PRO A 306 -11.84 -12.54 8.20
C PRO A 306 -13.32 -12.88 8.40
N THR A 307 -13.91 -12.48 9.52
CA THR A 307 -15.32 -12.71 9.84
C THR A 307 -16.21 -11.47 9.67
N SER A 308 -15.66 -10.34 9.25
CA SER A 308 -16.42 -9.11 9.05
C SER A 308 -17.25 -9.16 7.76
N ASN A 309 -18.32 -8.36 7.74
CA ASN A 309 -19.11 -8.17 6.51
C ASN A 309 -18.28 -7.54 5.39
N ALA A 310 -17.42 -6.58 5.73
CA ALA A 310 -16.48 -5.95 4.77
C ALA A 310 -15.56 -7.01 4.12
N PHE A 311 -15.03 -7.96 4.89
CA PHE A 311 -14.20 -9.04 4.35
C PHE A 311 -14.99 -9.96 3.40
N SER A 312 -16.23 -10.28 3.72
CA SER A 312 -17.09 -11.10 2.85
C SER A 312 -17.32 -10.43 1.49
N ILE A 313 -17.53 -9.10 1.49
CA ILE A 313 -17.70 -8.30 0.27
C ILE A 313 -16.37 -8.27 -0.51
N TYR A 314 -15.27 -7.95 0.15
CA TYR A 314 -13.93 -7.95 -0.46
C TYR A 314 -13.58 -9.29 -1.09
N LYS A 315 -13.81 -10.39 -0.36
CA LYS A 315 -13.60 -11.75 -0.88
C LYS A 315 -14.41 -12.00 -2.15
N THR A 316 -15.69 -11.60 -2.16
CA THR A 316 -16.53 -11.74 -3.34
C THR A 316 -16.01 -10.94 -4.53
N ALA A 317 -15.48 -9.74 -4.29
CA ALA A 317 -14.88 -8.89 -5.33
C ALA A 317 -13.58 -9.53 -5.88
N VAL A 318 -12.70 -10.00 -4.99
CA VAL A 318 -11.45 -10.69 -5.36
C VAL A 318 -11.74 -11.95 -6.17
N ASP A 319 -12.66 -12.80 -5.72
CA ASP A 319 -13.05 -14.03 -6.42
C ASP A 319 -13.70 -13.76 -7.79
N SER A 320 -14.31 -12.60 -7.96
CA SER A 320 -15.03 -12.21 -9.19
C SER A 320 -14.16 -11.47 -10.20
N ALA A 321 -13.01 -10.95 -9.80
CA ALA A 321 -12.11 -10.20 -10.67
C ALA A 321 -11.28 -11.16 -11.54
N SER A 322 -11.61 -11.29 -12.81
CA SER A 322 -10.99 -12.26 -13.74
C SER A 322 -9.49 -12.06 -13.96
N GLN A 323 -8.95 -10.89 -13.63
CA GLN A 323 -7.53 -10.58 -13.71
C GLN A 323 -6.72 -11.21 -12.55
N ILE A 324 -7.39 -11.59 -11.46
CA ILE A 324 -6.76 -12.17 -10.27
C ILE A 324 -6.59 -13.67 -10.48
N LYS A 325 -5.34 -14.14 -10.44
CA LYS A 325 -5.01 -15.55 -10.64
C LYS A 325 -4.96 -16.34 -9.33
N ASP A 326 -4.59 -15.68 -8.24
CA ASP A 326 -4.47 -16.27 -6.91
C ASP A 326 -5.22 -15.43 -5.86
N PRO A 327 -6.53 -15.65 -5.72
CA PRO A 327 -7.35 -14.93 -4.76
C PRO A 327 -6.93 -15.12 -3.29
N ALA A 328 -6.46 -16.31 -2.94
CA ALA A 328 -6.13 -16.66 -1.56
C ALA A 328 -4.97 -15.81 -1.01
N THR A 329 -3.95 -15.58 -1.82
CA THR A 329 -2.79 -14.76 -1.45
C THR A 329 -3.21 -13.30 -1.21
N ILE A 330 -4.04 -12.72 -2.09
CA ILE A 330 -4.53 -11.34 -1.94
C ILE A 330 -5.32 -11.17 -0.65
N LEU A 331 -6.16 -12.14 -0.32
CA LEU A 331 -7.01 -12.11 0.88
C LEU A 331 -6.21 -12.26 2.19
N GLY A 332 -5.03 -12.86 2.13
CA GLY A 332 -4.17 -13.12 3.29
C GLY A 332 -3.27 -11.96 3.72
N VAL A 333 -3.09 -10.96 2.87
CA VAL A 333 -2.13 -9.87 3.10
C VAL A 333 -2.86 -8.58 3.47
N GLY A 334 -2.85 -8.22 4.75
CA GLY A 334 -3.64 -7.10 5.29
C GLY A 334 -3.28 -5.74 4.69
N VAL A 335 -2.00 -5.47 4.40
CA VAL A 335 -1.58 -4.23 3.75
C VAL A 335 -2.19 -4.07 2.35
N ILE A 336 -2.43 -5.16 1.65
CA ILE A 336 -3.07 -5.17 0.33
C ILE A 336 -4.57 -4.84 0.43
N ALA A 337 -5.24 -5.27 1.49
CA ALA A 337 -6.64 -4.91 1.75
C ALA A 337 -6.83 -3.40 1.92
N SER A 338 -5.81 -2.67 2.41
CA SER A 338 -5.86 -1.20 2.53
C SER A 338 -5.96 -0.49 1.17
N ILE A 339 -5.48 -1.11 0.09
CA ILE A 339 -5.66 -0.60 -1.29
C ILE A 339 -7.12 -0.66 -1.70
N TYR A 340 -7.80 -1.78 -1.44
CA TYR A 340 -9.22 -1.94 -1.71
C TYR A 340 -10.05 -0.90 -0.93
N ASP A 341 -9.81 -0.78 0.37
CA ASP A 341 -10.49 0.20 1.22
C ASP A 341 -10.17 1.64 0.82
N GLY A 342 -8.92 1.93 0.46
CA GLY A 342 -8.48 3.23 0.01
C GLY A 342 -9.19 3.71 -1.25
N ILE A 343 -9.38 2.84 -2.24
CA ILE A 343 -10.12 3.16 -3.47
C ILE A 343 -11.60 3.41 -3.15
N ASN A 344 -12.22 2.58 -2.32
CA ASN A 344 -13.61 2.77 -1.90
C ASN A 344 -13.78 4.09 -1.13
N LEU A 345 -12.90 4.38 -0.18
CA LEU A 345 -12.93 5.57 0.64
C LEU A 345 -12.72 6.85 -0.18
N MET A 346 -11.71 6.86 -1.06
CA MET A 346 -11.46 8.00 -1.97
C MET A 346 -12.60 8.19 -2.97
N GLY A 347 -13.17 7.09 -3.48
CA GLY A 347 -14.33 7.16 -4.38
C GLY A 347 -15.55 7.77 -3.70
N LEU A 348 -15.87 7.35 -2.47
CA LEU A 348 -16.96 7.93 -1.67
C LEU A 348 -16.69 9.40 -1.31
N ALA A 349 -15.44 9.77 -1.06
CA ALA A 349 -15.07 11.17 -0.82
C ALA A 349 -15.29 12.04 -2.07
N MET A 350 -15.01 11.52 -3.28
CA MET A 350 -15.35 12.21 -4.53
C MET A 350 -16.86 12.37 -4.72
N ASP A 351 -17.65 11.32 -4.41
CA ASP A 351 -19.10 11.40 -4.49
C ASP A 351 -19.67 12.43 -3.49
N MET A 352 -19.14 12.44 -2.25
CA MET A 352 -19.52 13.41 -1.22
C MET A 352 -19.16 14.85 -1.60
N ALA A 353 -17.98 15.07 -2.17
CA ALA A 353 -17.50 16.37 -2.64
C ALA A 353 -18.13 16.81 -3.97
N HIS A 354 -18.86 15.93 -4.67
CA HIS A 354 -19.30 16.12 -6.07
C HIS A 354 -18.15 16.55 -7.01
N SER A 355 -16.94 16.07 -6.77
CA SER A 355 -15.73 16.47 -7.50
C SER A 355 -14.69 15.37 -7.52
N THR A 356 -13.97 15.25 -8.65
CA THR A 356 -12.79 14.36 -8.78
C THR A 356 -11.47 15.11 -8.60
N SER A 357 -11.51 16.41 -8.28
CA SER A 357 -10.31 17.20 -7.99
C SER A 357 -9.77 16.87 -6.62
N GLY A 358 -8.50 16.47 -6.53
CA GLY A 358 -7.85 16.10 -5.25
C GLY A 358 -8.05 17.17 -4.16
N PRO A 359 -7.78 18.46 -4.41
CA PRO A 359 -8.03 19.51 -3.41
C PRO A 359 -9.48 19.59 -2.90
N ALA A 360 -10.45 19.19 -3.71
CA ALA A 360 -11.86 19.29 -3.32
C ALA A 360 -12.31 18.16 -2.40
N TYR A 361 -11.86 16.90 -2.65
CA TYR A 361 -12.35 15.76 -1.89
C TYR A 361 -11.37 15.24 -0.79
N ASN A 362 -10.13 15.72 -0.77
CA ASN A 362 -9.10 15.21 0.14
C ASN A 362 -9.52 15.25 1.62
N ALA A 363 -10.12 16.36 2.06
CA ALA A 363 -10.58 16.51 3.45
C ALA A 363 -11.78 15.59 3.81
N ASP A 364 -12.54 15.14 2.81
CA ASP A 364 -13.71 14.29 3.02
C ASP A 364 -13.31 12.82 3.30
N ILE A 365 -12.10 12.43 2.92
CA ILE A 365 -11.53 11.11 3.27
C ILE A 365 -11.55 10.90 4.79
N ALA A 366 -11.00 11.85 5.56
CA ALA A 366 -10.99 11.75 7.01
C ALA A 366 -12.40 11.83 7.62
N LYS A 367 -13.30 12.65 7.05
CA LYS A 367 -14.68 12.76 7.54
C LYS A 367 -15.46 11.46 7.41
N ILE A 368 -15.33 10.78 6.25
CA ILE A 368 -15.98 9.50 5.99
C ILE A 368 -15.36 8.40 6.85
N ALA A 369 -14.05 8.40 7.04
CA ALA A 369 -13.36 7.43 7.88
C ALA A 369 -13.70 7.58 9.37
N ALA A 370 -13.76 8.82 9.88
CA ALA A 370 -14.09 9.06 11.29
C ALA A 370 -15.58 8.87 11.58
N GLY A 371 -16.44 9.15 10.57
CA GLY A 371 -17.87 9.26 10.78
C GLY A 371 -18.24 10.46 11.66
N SER A 372 -19.51 10.64 11.86
CA SER A 372 -20.07 11.61 12.83
C SER A 372 -21.10 10.91 13.71
N PRO A 373 -21.45 11.46 14.87
CA PRO A 373 -22.51 10.88 15.71
C PRO A 373 -23.80 10.65 14.91
N GLY A 374 -24.24 9.40 14.82
CA GLY A 374 -25.43 9.01 14.05
C GLY A 374 -25.19 8.75 12.56
N ALA A 375 -23.94 8.77 12.09
CA ALA A 375 -23.61 8.35 10.71
C ALA A 375 -23.97 6.88 10.46
N THR A 376 -24.39 6.58 9.25
CA THR A 376 -24.66 5.21 8.80
C THR A 376 -23.33 4.49 8.57
N VAL A 377 -23.10 3.39 9.28
CA VAL A 377 -21.93 2.54 9.06
C VAL A 377 -22.09 1.80 7.73
N VAL A 378 -21.10 1.88 6.86
CA VAL A 378 -21.07 1.24 5.54
C VAL A 378 -19.79 0.45 5.34
N ASN A 379 -19.91 -0.76 4.78
CA ASN A 379 -18.79 -1.70 4.61
C ASN A 379 -18.40 -1.90 3.13
N SER A 380 -18.95 -1.10 2.23
CA SER A 380 -18.64 -1.15 0.80
C SER A 380 -18.90 0.18 0.13
N TYR A 381 -18.31 0.38 -1.04
CA TYR A 381 -18.60 1.54 -1.88
C TYR A 381 -20.09 1.61 -2.25
N ALA A 382 -20.70 0.49 -2.63
CA ALA A 382 -22.11 0.45 -3.03
C ALA A 382 -23.05 0.91 -1.90
N ALA A 383 -22.83 0.44 -0.67
CA ALA A 383 -23.61 0.86 0.50
C ALA A 383 -23.40 2.33 0.82
N GLY A 384 -22.14 2.81 0.77
CA GLY A 384 -21.80 4.21 0.98
C GLY A 384 -22.46 5.13 -0.05
N LEU A 385 -22.37 4.80 -1.33
CA LEU A 385 -22.99 5.56 -2.41
C LEU A 385 -24.52 5.64 -2.26
N ALA A 386 -25.16 4.53 -1.89
CA ALA A 386 -26.60 4.51 -1.64
C ALA A 386 -27.01 5.42 -0.48
N ALA A 387 -26.27 5.39 0.63
CA ALA A 387 -26.49 6.24 1.78
C ALA A 387 -26.27 7.74 1.47
N LEU A 388 -25.19 8.07 0.74
CA LEU A 388 -24.93 9.44 0.28
C LEU A 388 -26.06 9.96 -0.63
N LYS A 389 -26.54 9.15 -1.57
CA LYS A 389 -27.69 9.50 -2.43
C LYS A 389 -28.98 9.71 -1.64
N ALA A 390 -29.12 9.06 -0.50
CA ALA A 390 -30.23 9.26 0.43
C ALA A 390 -30.05 10.48 1.37
N GLY A 391 -28.95 11.25 1.18
CA GLY A 391 -28.63 12.42 2.00
C GLY A 391 -28.12 12.07 3.41
N GLN A 392 -27.69 10.84 3.64
CA GLN A 392 -27.17 10.38 4.93
C GLN A 392 -25.67 10.71 5.06
N GLN A 393 -25.26 10.97 6.31
CA GLN A 393 -23.82 10.93 6.65
C GLN A 393 -23.38 9.49 6.81
N ILE A 394 -22.17 9.19 6.37
CA ILE A 394 -21.63 7.83 6.38
C ILE A 394 -20.37 7.72 7.25
N HIS A 395 -20.17 6.52 7.79
CA HIS A 395 -18.95 6.06 8.43
C HIS A 395 -18.47 4.80 7.72
N TYR A 396 -17.31 4.87 7.05
CA TYR A 396 -16.78 3.72 6.31
C TYR A 396 -15.94 2.84 7.23
N GLU A 397 -16.38 1.60 7.42
CA GLU A 397 -15.64 0.53 8.08
C GLU A 397 -15.32 -0.56 7.07
N GLY A 398 -14.08 -0.58 6.60
CA GLY A 398 -13.62 -1.49 5.56
C GLY A 398 -13.07 -2.81 6.08
N VAL A 399 -12.35 -3.48 5.20
CA VAL A 399 -11.64 -4.75 5.49
C VAL A 399 -10.52 -4.52 6.49
N SER A 400 -9.87 -3.34 6.44
CA SER A 400 -8.85 -2.90 7.39
C SER A 400 -9.42 -2.58 8.79
N GLY A 401 -10.73 -2.76 9.00
CA GLY A 401 -11.42 -2.42 10.24
C GLY A 401 -11.79 -0.94 10.35
N ALA A 402 -11.91 -0.45 11.59
CA ALA A 402 -12.18 0.95 11.87
C ALA A 402 -10.95 1.81 11.51
N ILE A 403 -11.17 2.83 10.69
CA ILE A 403 -10.12 3.71 10.20
C ILE A 403 -10.18 5.03 10.98
N HIS A 404 -9.14 5.33 11.76
CA HIS A 404 -9.05 6.54 12.57
C HIS A 404 -7.76 7.29 12.24
N PHE A 405 -7.84 8.22 11.30
CA PHE A 405 -6.69 9.02 10.92
C PHE A 405 -6.31 10.04 12.00
N ASN A 406 -5.04 10.07 12.36
CA ASN A 406 -4.45 11.11 13.19
C ASN A 406 -4.19 12.39 12.39
N ALA A 407 -3.60 13.42 13.05
CA ALA A 407 -3.28 14.71 12.42
C ALA A 407 -2.29 14.61 11.23
N PHE A 408 -1.63 13.47 11.06
CA PHE A 408 -0.67 13.19 9.99
C PHE A 408 -1.22 12.17 8.98
N HIS A 409 -2.52 11.97 8.97
CA HIS A 409 -3.24 11.07 8.07
C HIS A 409 -2.82 9.58 8.18
N ASN A 410 -2.34 9.17 9.35
CA ASN A 410 -2.03 7.77 9.66
C ASN A 410 -3.13 7.15 10.52
N SER A 411 -3.55 5.94 10.19
CA SER A 411 -4.49 5.14 10.97
C SER A 411 -3.80 3.84 11.40
N PRO A 412 -3.08 3.84 12.54
CA PRO A 412 -2.52 2.63 13.10
C PRO A 412 -3.66 1.70 13.58
N GLY A 413 -3.48 0.41 13.39
CA GLY A 413 -4.47 -0.61 13.73
C GLY A 413 -3.88 -1.75 14.58
N ASP A 414 -4.66 -2.81 14.71
CA ASP A 414 -4.21 -4.09 15.24
C ASP A 414 -3.35 -4.84 14.22
N PHE A 415 -2.75 -5.95 14.64
CA PHE A 415 -1.96 -6.82 13.78
C PHE A 415 -2.56 -8.23 13.72
N SER A 416 -2.48 -8.85 12.54
CA SER A 416 -2.74 -10.27 12.36
C SER A 416 -1.48 -11.08 12.66
N ALA A 417 -1.66 -12.21 13.33
CA ALA A 417 -0.71 -13.30 13.32
C ALA A 417 -1.30 -14.44 12.49
N SER A 418 -0.55 -14.89 11.50
CA SER A 418 -0.96 -15.95 10.57
C SER A 418 0.11 -17.03 10.47
N GLY A 419 -0.31 -18.24 10.08
CA GLY A 419 0.52 -19.32 9.57
C GLY A 419 0.21 -19.56 8.09
N MET A 420 0.75 -20.66 7.55
CA MET A 420 0.35 -21.19 6.24
C MET A 420 -0.15 -22.63 6.38
N ASP A 421 -1.10 -23.03 5.56
CA ASP A 421 -1.50 -24.44 5.40
C ASP A 421 -0.52 -25.19 4.47
N THR A 422 -0.79 -26.47 4.21
CA THR A 422 0.05 -27.32 3.34
C THR A 422 0.03 -26.92 1.86
N SER A 423 -0.86 -26.04 1.47
CA SER A 423 -0.98 -25.47 0.13
C SER A 423 -0.37 -24.07 0.02
N GLY A 424 0.09 -23.48 1.15
CA GLY A 424 0.64 -22.13 1.21
C GLY A 424 -0.41 -21.04 1.43
N ASN A 425 -1.68 -21.41 1.71
CA ASN A 425 -2.71 -20.43 2.00
C ASN A 425 -2.58 -19.90 3.44
N PRO A 426 -2.92 -18.64 3.71
CA PRO A 426 -2.87 -18.06 5.04
C PRO A 426 -3.88 -18.74 5.99
N VAL A 427 -3.43 -19.00 7.23
CA VAL A 427 -4.25 -19.53 8.31
C VAL A 427 -4.18 -18.56 9.50
N PRO A 428 -5.31 -17.98 9.94
CA PRO A 428 -5.31 -17.08 11.09
C PRO A 428 -4.89 -17.81 12.36
N LEU A 429 -3.97 -17.22 13.14
CA LEU A 429 -3.49 -17.73 14.42
C LEU A 429 -3.90 -16.85 15.60
N GLY A 430 -4.12 -15.56 15.37
CA GLY A 430 -4.54 -14.62 16.41
C GLY A 430 -4.43 -13.17 16.00
N VAL A 431 -4.76 -12.29 16.95
CA VAL A 431 -4.67 -10.84 16.83
C VAL A 431 -3.71 -10.31 17.87
N ILE A 432 -2.86 -9.38 17.50
CA ILE A 432 -2.01 -8.63 18.42
C ILE A 432 -2.60 -7.22 18.50
N PRO A 433 -3.14 -6.80 19.66
CA PRO A 433 -3.72 -5.47 19.80
C PRO A 433 -2.70 -4.36 19.56
N GLY A 434 -3.08 -3.33 18.78
CA GLY A 434 -2.23 -2.17 18.53
C GLY A 434 -1.82 -1.46 19.82
N THR A 435 -2.67 -1.46 20.85
CA THR A 435 -2.34 -0.94 22.19
C THR A 435 -1.20 -1.71 22.86
N GLN A 436 -1.13 -3.04 22.69
CA GLN A 436 -0.01 -3.85 23.18
C GLN A 436 1.29 -3.46 22.47
N VAL A 437 1.23 -3.29 21.14
CA VAL A 437 2.38 -2.88 20.31
C VAL A 437 2.88 -1.50 20.73
N GLN A 438 1.98 -0.52 20.90
CA GLN A 438 2.34 0.80 21.41
C GLN A 438 3.01 0.74 22.78
N GLY A 439 2.55 -0.15 23.65
CA GLY A 439 3.17 -0.39 24.97
C GLY A 439 4.60 -0.91 24.89
N LEU A 440 5.01 -1.54 23.78
CA LEU A 440 6.39 -1.99 23.58
C LEU A 440 7.31 -0.88 23.06
N LEU A 441 6.74 0.16 22.45
CA LEU A 441 7.48 1.30 21.86
C LEU A 441 7.63 2.48 22.83
N SER A 442 6.86 2.50 23.93
CA SER A 442 6.79 3.58 24.92
C SER A 442 7.83 3.49 26.06
#